data_d0d5120bf7c3f8e6b533044f3a210a94
#
_entry.id   d0d5120bf7c3f8e6b533044f3a210a94
#
_cell.length_a   1.000
_cell.length_b   1.000
_cell.length_c   1.000
_cell.angle_alpha   90.00
_cell.angle_beta   90.00
_cell.angle_gamma   90.00
#
_symmetry.space_group_name_H-M   'P 1'
#
loop_
_entity.id
_entity.type
_entity.pdbx_description
1 polymer ?
#
loop_
_entity_poly.entity_id
_entity_poly.type
_entity_poly.pdbx_seq_one_letter_code
_entity_poly.pdbx_strand_id
1 'polypeptide(L)'
;MTDQQLNTAHLTTPAGRPRARALGVPFGGTPGRWNAITDVPGVEVGYRTIIRGETARTGVTGIHPRSRDGALDPLAAGYAAQNGNGEMTGAAWVEESGTTSLPIALTNTHAVGIAHAGIVAWAARHYPELGDNWSLPVAAETWDGYLNDINAHHVTEEDCVAALDAAGSGPLDEGAVGGGTGMICYGFKGGSGTASRLVSHDGTSYTVGVFVQANFGARRELVLAGRPLGDVLPEDDPLSEYRAAPPGAGSVIAIVLTDAPLLPHQCTALARRVTLGLARTGTAGSHSSGDLFLACSTANPGGFSRYGQRGPRPYDQLTFLPWDAIDPFFTAVVQSTEEAVANALCAGEEMTGYRGHRIPGLPRDRVAALFRARAEGARRRLD
;
A
#
# COMPACT_ATOMS: atom_id res chain seq x y z
N MET A 1 -23.30 5.39 -20.98
CA MET A 1 -21.96 5.19 -20.35
C MET A 1 -20.99 5.08 -21.50
N THR A 2 -20.23 6.13 -21.77
CA THR A 2 -19.22 6.17 -22.83
C THR A 2 -18.13 5.16 -22.51
N ASP A 3 -17.78 4.31 -23.51
CA ASP A 3 -16.61 3.43 -23.50
C ASP A 3 -15.35 4.28 -23.27
N GLN A 4 -14.96 4.51 -22.00
CA GLN A 4 -13.60 4.92 -21.69
C GLN A 4 -12.72 3.74 -22.04
N GLN A 5 -11.96 3.84 -23.12
CA GLN A 5 -10.88 2.90 -23.43
C GLN A 5 -10.02 2.77 -22.17
N LEU A 6 -10.10 1.61 -21.52
CA LEU A 6 -9.27 1.30 -20.35
C LEU A 6 -7.81 1.43 -20.78
N ASN A 7 -7.08 2.30 -20.11
CA ASN A 7 -5.63 2.42 -20.29
C ASN A 7 -4.98 1.06 -19.96
N THR A 8 -4.01 0.64 -20.75
CA THR A 8 -3.28 -0.62 -20.52
C THR A 8 -2.76 -0.75 -19.09
N ALA A 9 -2.32 0.35 -18.48
CA ALA A 9 -1.89 0.38 -17.08
C ALA A 9 -2.99 0.02 -16.06
N HIS A 10 -4.27 0.12 -16.42
CA HIS A 10 -5.37 -0.33 -15.56
C HIS A 10 -5.59 -1.85 -15.63
N LEU A 11 -5.08 -2.50 -16.66
CA LEU A 11 -5.28 -3.91 -16.93
C LEU A 11 -4.05 -4.77 -16.62
N THR A 12 -2.85 -4.22 -16.82
CA THR A 12 -1.59 -4.94 -16.64
C THR A 12 -0.53 -4.07 -15.97
N THR A 13 0.33 -4.71 -15.18
CA THR A 13 1.53 -4.09 -14.61
C THR A 13 2.61 -3.93 -15.69
N PRO A 14 3.68 -3.14 -15.47
CA PRO A 14 4.83 -3.06 -16.37
C PRO A 14 5.46 -4.42 -16.70
N ALA A 15 5.48 -5.36 -15.74
CA ALA A 15 5.96 -6.74 -15.95
C ALA A 15 4.95 -7.63 -16.69
N GLY A 16 3.81 -7.08 -17.16
CA GLY A 16 2.79 -7.82 -17.92
C GLY A 16 1.86 -8.69 -17.07
N ARG A 17 1.87 -8.57 -15.74
CA ARG A 17 0.97 -9.30 -14.85
C ARG A 17 -0.43 -8.69 -14.90
N PRO A 18 -1.51 -9.49 -14.88
CA PRO A 18 -2.86 -8.96 -14.92
C PRO A 18 -3.22 -8.27 -13.61
N ARG A 19 -3.95 -7.17 -13.72
CA ARG A 19 -4.62 -6.46 -12.63
C ARG A 19 -6.09 -6.89 -12.53
N ALA A 20 -6.75 -6.59 -11.43
CA ALA A 20 -8.12 -7.07 -11.17
C ALA A 20 -9.14 -6.64 -12.25
N ARG A 21 -8.98 -5.46 -12.84
CA ARG A 21 -9.83 -5.00 -13.96
C ARG A 21 -9.68 -5.86 -15.21
N ALA A 22 -8.52 -6.44 -15.48
CA ALA A 22 -8.33 -7.37 -16.60
C ALA A 22 -9.16 -8.65 -16.46
N LEU A 23 -9.48 -9.04 -15.22
CA LEU A 23 -10.34 -10.19 -14.92
C LEU A 23 -11.83 -9.83 -14.92
N GLY A 24 -12.19 -8.59 -15.23
CA GLY A 24 -13.58 -8.10 -15.25
C GLY A 24 -14.14 -7.75 -13.86
N VAL A 25 -13.28 -7.62 -12.83
CA VAL A 25 -13.70 -7.17 -11.49
C VAL A 25 -14.09 -5.70 -11.57
N PRO A 26 -15.35 -5.34 -11.20
CA PRO A 26 -15.81 -3.96 -11.27
C PRO A 26 -15.40 -3.18 -10.02
N PHE A 27 -14.92 -1.95 -10.21
CA PHE A 27 -14.64 -1.01 -9.12
C PHE A 27 -15.29 0.33 -9.38
N GLY A 28 -15.75 0.99 -8.32
CA GLY A 28 -16.33 2.33 -8.37
C GLY A 28 -15.27 3.42 -8.49
N GLY A 29 -15.72 4.63 -8.84
CA GLY A 29 -14.87 5.82 -8.98
C GLY A 29 -14.07 5.84 -10.29
N THR A 30 -13.41 6.97 -10.54
CA THR A 30 -12.57 7.18 -11.72
C THR A 30 -11.11 7.04 -11.33
N PRO A 31 -10.36 6.04 -11.84
CA PRO A 31 -8.94 5.93 -11.58
C PRO A 31 -8.16 7.05 -12.25
N GLY A 32 -6.99 7.39 -11.68
CA GLY A 32 -6.00 8.22 -12.33
C GLY A 32 -5.36 7.52 -13.54
N ARG A 33 -4.38 8.17 -14.15
CA ARG A 33 -3.73 7.70 -15.38
C ARG A 33 -3.14 6.29 -15.26
N TRP A 34 -2.47 5.99 -14.14
CA TRP A 34 -1.80 4.72 -13.90
C TRP A 34 -2.62 3.80 -12.99
N ASN A 35 -3.70 4.32 -12.38
CA ASN A 35 -4.43 3.66 -11.31
C ASN A 35 -3.49 3.17 -10.21
N ALA A 36 -2.58 4.04 -9.78
CA ALA A 36 -1.52 3.77 -8.82
C ALA A 36 -1.32 4.96 -7.88
N ILE A 37 -0.67 4.75 -6.74
CA ILE A 37 -0.33 5.81 -5.79
C ILE A 37 0.50 6.93 -6.44
N THR A 38 1.26 6.60 -7.47
CA THR A 38 2.07 7.51 -8.29
C THR A 38 1.25 8.42 -9.20
N ASP A 39 -0.09 8.30 -9.25
CA ASP A 39 -0.95 9.31 -9.85
C ASP A 39 -1.04 10.59 -9.02
N VAL A 40 -0.71 10.52 -7.73
CA VAL A 40 -0.54 11.71 -6.89
C VAL A 40 0.74 12.44 -7.33
N PRO A 41 0.65 13.72 -7.72
CA PRO A 41 1.80 14.45 -8.23
C PRO A 41 2.98 14.46 -7.28
N GLY A 42 4.17 14.13 -7.79
CA GLY A 42 5.42 14.09 -7.03
C GLY A 42 5.64 12.80 -6.24
N VAL A 43 4.70 11.86 -6.23
CA VAL A 43 4.90 10.55 -5.59
C VAL A 43 5.73 9.65 -6.48
N GLU A 44 6.76 9.04 -5.86
CA GLU A 44 7.64 8.06 -6.50
C GLU A 44 7.72 6.80 -5.65
N VAL A 45 7.79 5.63 -6.31
CA VAL A 45 7.91 4.32 -5.66
C VAL A 45 9.01 3.50 -6.29
N GLY A 46 9.82 2.84 -5.48
CA GLY A 46 10.88 1.95 -5.92
C GLY A 46 10.90 0.64 -5.14
N TYR A 47 11.48 -0.37 -5.74
CA TYR A 47 11.52 -1.72 -5.20
C TYR A 47 12.93 -2.28 -5.14
N ARG A 48 13.23 -2.96 -4.05
CA ARG A 48 14.33 -3.90 -3.95
C ARG A 48 13.76 -5.27 -3.61
N THR A 49 13.59 -6.11 -4.63
CA THR A 49 13.11 -7.50 -4.49
C THR A 49 14.29 -8.42 -4.23
N ILE A 50 14.18 -9.27 -3.20
CA ILE A 50 15.23 -10.21 -2.77
C ILE A 50 14.69 -11.64 -2.88
N ILE A 51 15.02 -12.32 -3.97
CA ILE A 51 14.75 -13.74 -4.20
C ILE A 51 16.08 -14.42 -4.40
N ARG A 52 16.55 -15.20 -3.39
CA ARG A 52 17.84 -15.89 -3.45
C ARG A 52 17.73 -17.30 -2.85
N GLY A 53 18.27 -18.30 -3.58
CA GLY A 53 18.20 -19.68 -3.15
C GLY A 53 16.78 -20.11 -2.76
N GLU A 54 16.68 -20.95 -1.76
CA GLU A 54 15.40 -21.48 -1.26
C GLU A 54 14.87 -20.71 -0.05
N THR A 55 15.65 -19.81 0.54
CA THR A 55 15.36 -19.22 1.85
C THR A 55 14.96 -17.73 1.81
N ALA A 56 15.40 -16.99 0.82
CA ALA A 56 15.11 -15.54 0.75
C ALA A 56 13.92 -15.25 -0.19
N ARG A 57 12.82 -14.79 0.38
CA ARG A 57 11.61 -14.29 -0.31
C ARG A 57 11.13 -13.04 0.40
N THR A 58 11.85 -11.93 0.21
CA THR A 58 11.65 -10.68 0.95
C THR A 58 12.05 -9.47 0.10
N GLY A 59 12.08 -8.29 0.68
CA GLY A 59 12.54 -7.07 0.01
C GLY A 59 12.16 -5.81 0.72
N VAL A 60 12.36 -4.69 0.03
CA VAL A 60 12.02 -3.34 0.49
C VAL A 60 11.26 -2.59 -0.60
N THR A 61 10.18 -1.92 -0.22
CA THR A 61 9.50 -0.91 -1.03
C THR A 61 9.83 0.46 -0.46
N GLY A 62 10.40 1.35 -1.27
CA GLY A 62 10.64 2.75 -0.93
C GLY A 62 9.58 3.65 -1.55
N ILE A 63 9.05 4.61 -0.79
CA ILE A 63 8.04 5.57 -1.26
C ILE A 63 8.50 6.97 -0.91
N HIS A 64 8.64 7.84 -1.92
CA HIS A 64 8.82 9.27 -1.73
C HIS A 64 7.47 9.97 -1.87
N PRO A 65 6.90 10.50 -0.78
CA PRO A 65 5.58 11.14 -0.85
C PRO A 65 5.57 12.46 -1.65
N ARG A 66 6.72 13.12 -1.75
CA ARG A 66 6.86 14.43 -2.42
C ARG A 66 8.15 14.50 -3.25
N SER A 67 8.40 13.47 -4.04
CA SER A 67 9.66 13.28 -4.79
C SER A 67 10.92 13.25 -3.92
N ARG A 68 12.04 12.95 -4.55
CA ARG A 68 13.33 12.98 -3.88
C ARG A 68 13.68 14.38 -3.38
N ASP A 69 13.51 15.40 -4.22
CA ASP A 69 13.89 16.78 -3.90
C ASP A 69 13.03 17.40 -2.77
N GLY A 70 11.81 16.91 -2.59
CA GLY A 70 10.90 17.34 -1.55
C GLY A 70 10.97 16.54 -0.25
N ALA A 71 11.90 15.60 -0.09
CA ALA A 71 11.93 14.65 1.01
C ALA A 71 12.05 15.29 2.41
N LEU A 72 12.67 16.46 2.52
CA LEU A 72 12.81 17.19 3.77
C LEU A 72 11.65 18.12 4.10
N ASP A 73 10.71 18.31 3.17
CA ASP A 73 9.58 19.22 3.37
C ASP A 73 8.46 18.49 4.10
N PRO A 74 8.09 18.90 5.35
CA PRO A 74 7.09 18.17 6.12
C PRO A 74 5.71 18.17 5.45
N LEU A 75 5.02 17.05 5.59
CA LEU A 75 3.69 16.78 5.07
C LEU A 75 2.69 16.73 6.22
N ALA A 76 1.45 17.20 6.02
CA ALA A 76 0.38 16.84 6.93
C ALA A 76 0.18 15.31 6.88
N ALA A 77 0.20 14.70 8.05
CA ALA A 77 0.12 13.24 8.19
C ALA A 77 -0.84 12.84 9.30
N GLY A 78 -1.43 11.66 9.15
CA GLY A 78 -2.28 11.05 10.16
C GLY A 78 -2.13 9.53 10.15
N TYR A 79 -2.05 8.96 11.33
CA TYR A 79 -1.91 7.53 11.57
C TYR A 79 -3.22 6.94 12.10
N ALA A 80 -3.48 5.68 11.76
CA ALA A 80 -4.53 4.87 12.37
C ALA A 80 -4.11 3.41 12.40
N ALA A 81 -4.44 2.71 13.47
CA ALA A 81 -4.34 1.26 13.57
C ALA A 81 -5.73 0.64 13.66
N GLN A 82 -5.98 -0.45 12.93
CA GLN A 82 -7.11 -1.33 13.19
C GLN A 82 -6.73 -2.34 14.27
N ASN A 83 -5.57 -2.96 14.14
CA ASN A 83 -4.95 -3.85 15.11
C ASN A 83 -3.48 -3.47 15.29
N GLY A 84 -3.00 -3.46 16.53
CA GLY A 84 -1.66 -2.98 16.87
C GLY A 84 -0.57 -4.06 16.88
N ASN A 85 -0.80 -5.26 16.35
CA ASN A 85 0.22 -6.33 16.33
C ASN A 85 1.20 -6.19 15.16
N GLY A 86 1.85 -5.04 15.07
CA GLY A 86 2.81 -4.69 14.02
C GLY A 86 3.61 -3.45 14.39
N GLU A 87 4.60 -3.12 13.57
CA GLU A 87 5.48 -1.98 13.77
C GLU A 87 5.36 -0.95 12.64
N MET A 88 5.22 0.33 13.04
CA MET A 88 5.40 1.49 12.19
C MET A 88 6.22 2.53 12.95
N THR A 89 7.49 2.71 12.59
CA THR A 89 8.33 3.72 13.24
C THR A 89 7.82 5.12 12.93
N GLY A 90 8.11 6.09 13.79
CA GLY A 90 7.68 7.49 13.60
C GLY A 90 6.19 7.74 13.89
N ALA A 91 5.36 6.70 14.13
CA ALA A 91 3.93 6.86 14.37
C ALA A 91 3.62 7.77 15.56
N ALA A 92 4.35 7.66 16.67
CA ALA A 92 4.18 8.53 17.85
C ALA A 92 4.39 10.01 17.50
N TRP A 93 5.37 10.32 16.66
CA TRP A 93 5.60 11.69 16.20
C TRP A 93 4.50 12.17 15.25
N VAL A 94 4.04 11.32 14.36
CA VAL A 94 2.89 11.63 13.48
C VAL A 94 1.64 11.93 14.30
N GLU A 95 1.36 11.16 15.36
CA GLU A 95 0.20 11.39 16.24
C GLU A 95 0.31 12.69 17.00
N GLU A 96 1.49 13.06 17.49
CA GLU A 96 1.71 14.27 18.27
C GLU A 96 1.78 15.54 17.41
N SER A 97 2.63 15.51 16.36
CA SER A 97 2.90 16.70 15.53
C SER A 97 1.93 16.86 14.35
N GLY A 98 1.26 15.79 13.96
CA GLY A 98 0.46 15.75 12.73
C GLY A 98 1.27 15.83 11.45
N THR A 99 2.60 15.58 11.51
CA THR A 99 3.48 15.72 10.37
C THR A 99 4.43 14.54 10.21
N THR A 100 4.89 14.32 8.99
CA THR A 100 6.02 13.44 8.67
C THR A 100 6.88 14.07 7.58
N SER A 101 8.12 13.66 7.50
CA SER A 101 9.05 13.98 6.40
C SER A 101 9.89 12.75 6.08
N LEU A 102 10.74 12.83 5.06
CA LEU A 102 11.55 11.76 4.54
C LEU A 102 10.74 10.70 3.78
N PRO A 103 11.40 9.80 3.06
CA PRO A 103 10.77 8.66 2.44
C PRO A 103 10.19 7.68 3.47
N ILE A 104 9.28 6.83 3.00
CA ILE A 104 8.69 5.72 3.74
C ILE A 104 9.28 4.43 3.19
N ALA A 105 9.59 3.46 4.07
CA ALA A 105 10.02 2.13 3.65
C ALA A 105 9.09 1.04 4.20
N LEU A 106 8.74 0.06 3.36
CA LEU A 106 7.96 -1.12 3.75
C LEU A 106 8.81 -2.37 3.53
N THR A 107 8.84 -3.25 4.53
CA THR A 107 9.68 -4.47 4.50
C THR A 107 9.05 -5.59 5.34
N ASN A 108 9.84 -6.56 5.80
CA ASN A 108 9.38 -7.60 6.71
C ASN A 108 9.58 -7.22 8.19
N THR A 109 8.89 -7.94 9.09
CA THR A 109 8.84 -7.65 10.53
C THR A 109 10.23 -7.55 11.18
N HIS A 110 11.15 -8.47 10.90
CA HIS A 110 12.47 -8.46 11.53
C HIS A 110 13.45 -7.47 10.86
N ALA A 111 13.07 -6.89 9.72
CA ALA A 111 13.89 -5.91 9.01
C ALA A 111 13.41 -4.46 9.19
N VAL A 112 12.33 -4.20 9.94
CA VAL A 112 11.79 -2.83 10.09
C VAL A 112 12.83 -1.86 10.67
N GLY A 113 13.62 -2.28 11.66
CA GLY A 113 14.71 -1.47 12.22
C GLY A 113 15.83 -1.20 11.21
N ILE A 114 16.12 -2.18 10.35
CA ILE A 114 17.13 -2.05 9.28
C ILE A 114 16.62 -1.07 8.21
N ALA A 115 15.35 -1.16 7.83
CA ALA A 115 14.73 -0.22 6.89
C ALA A 115 14.72 1.22 7.45
N HIS A 116 14.43 1.38 8.75
CA HIS A 116 14.54 2.68 9.41
C HIS A 116 15.98 3.23 9.32
N ALA A 117 17.00 2.44 9.68
CA ALA A 117 18.40 2.83 9.54
C ALA A 117 18.75 3.15 8.08
N GLY A 118 18.26 2.37 7.12
CA GLY A 118 18.45 2.59 5.70
C GLY A 118 17.86 3.93 5.20
N ILE A 119 16.69 4.36 5.69
CA ILE A 119 16.17 5.70 5.37
C ILE A 119 17.08 6.80 5.92
N VAL A 120 17.56 6.63 7.16
CA VAL A 120 18.50 7.58 7.78
C VAL A 120 19.82 7.65 6.97
N ALA A 121 20.37 6.49 6.57
CA ALA A 121 21.57 6.42 5.74
C ALA A 121 21.36 7.08 4.37
N TRP A 122 20.19 6.84 3.74
CA TRP A 122 19.81 7.49 2.50
C TRP A 122 19.75 9.01 2.66
N ALA A 123 19.07 9.48 3.70
CA ALA A 123 18.94 10.92 3.99
C ALA A 123 20.30 11.57 4.24
N ALA A 124 21.19 10.95 4.99
CA ALA A 124 22.54 11.44 5.25
C ALA A 124 23.40 11.55 3.96
N ARG A 125 23.20 10.64 3.00
CA ARG A 125 23.90 10.67 1.71
C ARG A 125 23.41 11.80 0.80
N HIS A 126 22.09 12.02 0.77
CA HIS A 126 21.46 12.98 -0.15
C HIS A 126 21.31 14.39 0.42
N TYR A 127 21.30 14.52 1.74
CA TYR A 127 21.09 15.79 2.47
C TYR A 127 22.12 15.95 3.61
N PRO A 128 23.39 16.20 3.29
CA PRO A 128 24.44 16.36 4.31
C PRO A 128 24.16 17.45 5.34
N GLU A 129 23.31 18.42 4.99
CA GLU A 129 22.87 19.49 5.86
C GLU A 129 22.01 19.03 7.06
N LEU A 130 21.55 17.77 7.04
CA LEU A 130 20.85 17.16 8.17
C LEU A 130 21.77 16.66 9.28
N GLY A 131 23.11 16.74 9.09
CA GLY A 131 24.10 16.08 9.94
C GLY A 131 23.99 16.32 11.44
N ASP A 132 23.48 17.48 11.87
CA ASP A 132 23.29 17.85 13.28
C ASP A 132 21.85 17.66 13.78
N ASN A 133 20.94 17.14 12.92
CA ASN A 133 19.55 16.96 13.26
C ASN A 133 19.19 15.46 13.35
N TRP A 134 18.24 15.15 14.24
CA TRP A 134 17.67 13.80 14.28
C TRP A 134 16.57 13.62 13.22
N SER A 135 16.36 12.38 12.81
CA SER A 135 15.32 11.99 11.87
C SER A 135 14.46 10.88 12.47
N LEU A 136 13.15 10.98 12.30
CA LEU A 136 12.19 9.98 12.72
C LEU A 136 11.39 9.46 11.51
N PRO A 137 12.05 8.74 10.59
CA PRO A 137 11.40 8.26 9.38
C PRO A 137 10.37 7.17 9.68
N VAL A 138 9.46 6.96 8.73
CA VAL A 138 8.47 5.89 8.77
C VAL A 138 9.01 4.66 8.04
N ALA A 139 9.27 3.59 8.80
CA ALA A 139 9.45 2.25 8.30
C ALA A 139 8.33 1.37 8.87
N ALA A 140 7.70 0.53 8.03
CA ALA A 140 6.62 -0.34 8.45
C ALA A 140 6.78 -1.75 7.86
N GLU A 141 6.04 -2.72 8.39
CA GLU A 141 6.34 -4.11 8.11
C GLU A 141 5.09 -5.01 8.03
N THR A 142 5.28 -6.15 7.36
CA THR A 142 4.39 -7.31 7.43
C THR A 142 5.22 -8.59 7.52
N TRP A 143 4.65 -9.67 8.10
CA TRP A 143 5.38 -10.90 8.37
C TRP A 143 5.47 -11.81 7.14
N ASP A 144 6.69 -12.08 6.64
CA ASP A 144 6.95 -12.96 5.49
C ASP A 144 7.49 -14.36 5.85
N GLY A 145 7.55 -14.70 7.14
CA GLY A 145 8.27 -15.86 7.66
C GLY A 145 7.72 -17.24 7.24
N TYR A 146 6.64 -17.31 6.47
CA TYR A 146 6.21 -18.56 5.84
C TYR A 146 7.06 -18.90 4.61
N LEU A 147 7.31 -17.92 3.73
CA LEU A 147 8.08 -18.09 2.50
C LEU A 147 9.53 -17.67 2.63
N ASN A 148 9.86 -16.86 3.63
CA ASN A 148 11.19 -16.30 3.88
C ASN A 148 11.77 -16.83 5.18
N ASP A 149 13.06 -17.18 5.22
CA ASP A 149 13.76 -17.34 6.49
C ASP A 149 13.98 -15.95 7.09
N ILE A 150 12.97 -15.49 7.80
CA ILE A 150 12.92 -14.13 8.36
C ILE A 150 14.04 -13.86 9.38
N ASN A 151 14.56 -14.93 10.04
CA ASN A 151 15.64 -14.83 11.01
C ASN A 151 17.04 -14.78 10.37
N ALA A 152 17.16 -15.07 9.09
CA ALA A 152 18.43 -14.98 8.37
C ALA A 152 18.81 -13.52 7.99
N HIS A 153 17.95 -12.54 8.30
CA HIS A 153 18.19 -11.11 8.08
C HIS A 153 18.68 -10.78 6.66
N HIS A 154 17.92 -11.23 5.66
CA HIS A 154 18.31 -11.08 4.25
C HIS A 154 18.27 -9.63 3.74
N VAL A 155 17.56 -8.73 4.41
CA VAL A 155 17.47 -7.31 4.10
C VAL A 155 18.62 -6.55 4.78
N THR A 156 19.24 -5.63 4.06
CA THR A 156 20.32 -4.76 4.54
C THR A 156 19.92 -3.29 4.42
N GLU A 157 20.66 -2.38 5.08
CA GLU A 157 20.47 -0.93 4.92
C GLU A 157 20.64 -0.52 3.45
N GLU A 158 21.61 -1.10 2.74
CA GLU A 158 21.85 -0.81 1.32
C GLU A 158 20.70 -1.27 0.42
N ASP A 159 19.98 -2.35 0.76
CA ASP A 159 18.76 -2.74 0.05
C ASP A 159 17.65 -1.69 0.21
N CYS A 160 17.55 -1.05 1.38
CA CYS A 160 16.64 0.07 1.59
C CYS A 160 17.05 1.28 0.78
N VAL A 161 18.32 1.67 0.83
CA VAL A 161 18.87 2.78 0.02
C VAL A 161 18.61 2.52 -1.47
N ALA A 162 18.89 1.31 -1.95
CA ALA A 162 18.68 0.95 -3.35
C ALA A 162 17.20 1.02 -3.76
N ALA A 163 16.27 0.65 -2.88
CA ALA A 163 14.83 0.80 -3.14
C ALA A 163 14.43 2.27 -3.28
N LEU A 164 14.96 3.14 -2.40
CA LEU A 164 14.70 4.58 -2.43
C LEU A 164 15.33 5.25 -3.65
N ASP A 165 16.54 4.85 -4.04
CA ASP A 165 17.22 5.38 -5.22
C ASP A 165 16.58 4.92 -6.54
N ALA A 166 15.94 3.74 -6.55
CA ALA A 166 15.22 3.22 -7.71
C ALA A 166 13.82 3.82 -7.88
N ALA A 167 13.36 4.67 -6.94
CA ALA A 167 12.02 5.22 -6.97
C ALA A 167 11.79 6.12 -8.18
N GLY A 168 10.61 5.98 -8.78
CA GLY A 168 10.14 6.78 -9.90
C GLY A 168 8.62 6.86 -9.93
N SER A 169 8.10 7.81 -10.71
CA SER A 169 6.67 7.93 -10.98
C SER A 169 6.25 7.04 -12.16
N GLY A 170 4.95 6.88 -12.37
CA GLY A 170 4.42 6.07 -13.48
C GLY A 170 3.72 4.79 -13.02
N PRO A 171 3.47 3.84 -13.94
CA PRO A 171 2.85 2.58 -13.58
C PRO A 171 3.79 1.73 -12.72
N LEU A 172 3.21 0.97 -11.77
CA LEU A 172 3.96 0.18 -10.81
C LEU A 172 3.77 -1.32 -11.03
N ASP A 173 4.80 -2.10 -10.71
CA ASP A 173 4.66 -3.53 -10.55
C ASP A 173 3.96 -3.87 -9.24
N GLU A 174 3.22 -4.99 -9.24
CA GLU A 174 2.40 -5.47 -8.13
C GLU A 174 2.66 -6.96 -7.85
N GLY A 175 2.13 -7.46 -6.73
CA GLY A 175 2.33 -8.85 -6.29
C GLY A 175 3.66 -9.02 -5.57
N ALA A 176 4.46 -9.99 -6.00
CA ALA A 176 5.72 -10.39 -5.33
C ALA A 176 6.89 -9.45 -5.67
N VAL A 177 6.78 -8.17 -5.33
CA VAL A 177 7.81 -7.14 -5.56
C VAL A 177 8.07 -6.32 -4.29
N GLY A 178 9.31 -5.87 -4.12
CA GLY A 178 9.73 -5.09 -2.97
C GLY A 178 9.40 -5.79 -1.64
N GLY A 179 8.92 -5.03 -0.66
CA GLY A 179 8.47 -5.56 0.63
C GLY A 179 7.35 -6.60 0.53
N GLY A 180 6.55 -6.58 -0.56
CA GLY A 180 5.49 -7.55 -0.83
C GLY A 180 5.94 -8.93 -1.31
N THR A 181 7.25 -9.15 -1.49
CA THR A 181 7.79 -10.36 -2.13
C THR A 181 7.34 -11.66 -1.46
N GLY A 182 7.47 -11.78 -0.14
CA GLY A 182 7.12 -13.00 0.62
C GLY A 182 5.71 -13.03 1.18
N MET A 183 4.85 -12.05 0.86
CA MET A 183 3.56 -11.84 1.51
C MET A 183 2.45 -12.72 0.95
N ILE A 184 1.49 -13.07 1.83
CA ILE A 184 0.39 -13.99 1.56
C ILE A 184 -0.91 -13.29 1.93
N CYS A 185 -1.89 -13.29 1.02
CA CYS A 185 -3.18 -12.65 1.25
C CYS A 185 -4.31 -13.63 0.95
N TYR A 186 -5.19 -13.86 1.92
CA TYR A 186 -6.28 -14.84 1.82
C TYR A 186 -5.83 -16.25 1.39
N GLY A 187 -4.65 -16.69 1.88
CA GLY A 187 -4.09 -18.00 1.51
C GLY A 187 -3.63 -18.11 0.05
N PHE A 188 -3.64 -17.02 -0.70
CA PHE A 188 -3.01 -16.88 -2.01
C PHE A 188 -1.76 -16.02 -1.93
N LYS A 189 -0.91 -16.04 -2.94
CA LYS A 189 0.21 -15.11 -3.02
C LYS A 189 -0.33 -13.68 -3.06
N GLY A 190 0.01 -12.91 -2.03
CA GLY A 190 -0.29 -11.49 -1.88
C GLY A 190 0.88 -10.60 -2.30
N GLY A 191 1.05 -9.50 -1.61
CA GLY A 191 2.19 -8.61 -1.78
C GLY A 191 1.83 -7.16 -1.99
N SER A 192 2.59 -6.47 -2.81
CA SER A 192 2.39 -5.06 -3.17
C SER A 192 1.19 -4.87 -4.08
N GLY A 193 0.37 -3.87 -3.80
CA GLY A 193 -0.75 -3.50 -4.64
C GLY A 193 -1.05 -2.02 -4.55
N THR A 194 -1.61 -1.44 -5.61
CA THR A 194 -1.89 -0.01 -5.65
C THR A 194 -3.13 0.32 -6.47
N ALA A 195 -3.75 1.45 -6.16
CA ALA A 195 -4.82 2.03 -6.96
C ALA A 195 -4.98 3.52 -6.64
N SER A 196 -5.71 4.24 -7.50
CA SER A 196 -6.00 5.64 -7.28
C SER A 196 -7.43 6.00 -7.66
N ARG A 197 -7.91 7.16 -7.16
CA ARG A 197 -9.18 7.77 -7.56
C ARG A 197 -9.01 9.27 -7.73
N LEU A 198 -9.63 9.78 -8.78
CA LEU A 198 -9.78 11.21 -8.99
C LEU A 198 -11.01 11.72 -8.23
N VAL A 199 -10.84 12.83 -7.52
CA VAL A 199 -11.88 13.50 -6.74
C VAL A 199 -11.97 14.95 -7.20
N SER A 200 -13.15 15.38 -7.66
CA SER A 200 -13.38 16.77 -8.06
C SER A 200 -13.94 17.58 -6.89
N HIS A 201 -13.34 18.74 -6.62
CA HIS A 201 -13.84 19.70 -5.66
C HIS A 201 -13.58 21.12 -6.17
N ASP A 202 -14.61 21.95 -6.22
CA ASP A 202 -14.55 23.35 -6.64
C ASP A 202 -13.79 23.57 -7.99
N GLY A 203 -14.10 22.74 -8.99
CA GLY A 203 -13.47 22.80 -10.31
C GLY A 203 -12.04 22.26 -10.39
N THR A 204 -11.44 21.88 -9.25
CA THR A 204 -10.13 21.24 -9.18
C THR A 204 -10.26 19.73 -9.08
N SER A 205 -9.42 19.00 -9.81
CA SER A 205 -9.32 17.53 -9.69
C SER A 205 -8.14 17.17 -8.82
N TYR A 206 -8.43 16.50 -7.73
CA TYR A 206 -7.44 15.92 -6.82
C TYR A 206 -7.31 14.42 -7.02
N THR A 207 -6.19 13.86 -6.58
CA THR A 207 -5.93 12.43 -6.62
C THR A 207 -5.83 11.88 -5.21
N VAL A 208 -6.49 10.75 -4.95
CA VAL A 208 -6.25 9.89 -3.79
C VAL A 208 -5.60 8.61 -4.28
N GLY A 209 -4.36 8.37 -3.89
CA GLY A 209 -3.60 7.17 -4.21
C GLY A 209 -3.40 6.29 -2.97
N VAL A 210 -3.50 4.98 -3.15
CA VAL A 210 -3.28 3.99 -2.09
C VAL A 210 -2.24 2.97 -2.55
N PHE A 211 -1.29 2.67 -1.66
CA PHE A 211 -0.39 1.52 -1.77
C PHE A 211 -0.62 0.61 -0.58
N VAL A 212 -0.72 -0.70 -0.82
CA VAL A 212 -0.83 -1.71 0.23
C VAL A 212 0.30 -2.73 0.14
N GLN A 213 0.80 -3.14 1.30
CA GLN A 213 1.56 -4.38 1.44
C GLN A 213 0.64 -5.40 2.12
N ALA A 214 0.02 -6.26 1.29
CA ALA A 214 -1.08 -7.14 1.70
C ALA A 214 -0.57 -8.52 2.12
N ASN A 215 -0.74 -8.84 3.40
CA ASN A 215 -0.34 -10.10 4.02
C ASN A 215 -1.34 -10.52 5.10
N PHE A 216 -2.61 -10.64 4.76
CA PHE A 216 -3.69 -10.83 5.74
C PHE A 216 -4.83 -11.69 5.19
N GLY A 217 -5.74 -12.08 6.08
CA GLY A 217 -7.03 -12.71 5.76
C GLY A 217 -6.96 -14.23 5.59
N ALA A 218 -8.00 -14.92 6.04
CA ALA A 218 -8.19 -16.35 5.81
C ALA A 218 -8.87 -16.60 4.47
N ARG A 219 -8.55 -17.73 3.80
CA ARG A 219 -9.10 -18.12 2.50
C ARG A 219 -10.63 -17.96 2.41
N ARG A 220 -11.36 -18.45 3.42
CA ARG A 220 -12.82 -18.41 3.48
C ARG A 220 -13.42 -17.00 3.51
N GLU A 221 -12.63 -16.00 3.92
CA GLU A 221 -13.12 -14.63 4.05
C GLU A 221 -13.09 -13.87 2.71
N LEU A 222 -12.32 -14.34 1.71
CA LEU A 222 -12.09 -13.58 0.48
C LEU A 222 -13.37 -13.20 -0.23
N VAL A 223 -13.56 -11.89 -0.37
CA VAL A 223 -14.64 -11.25 -1.16
C VAL A 223 -14.00 -10.34 -2.20
N LEU A 224 -14.40 -10.40 -3.45
CA LEU A 224 -14.04 -9.43 -4.47
C LEU A 224 -15.30 -8.83 -5.10
N ALA A 225 -15.42 -7.51 -5.07
CA ALA A 225 -16.57 -6.76 -5.59
C ALA A 225 -17.92 -7.36 -5.14
N GLY A 226 -18.02 -7.69 -3.84
CA GLY A 226 -19.21 -8.25 -3.23
C GLY A 226 -19.47 -9.73 -3.54
N ARG A 227 -18.50 -10.46 -4.11
CA ARG A 227 -18.59 -11.91 -4.34
C ARG A 227 -17.76 -12.69 -3.34
N PRO A 228 -18.36 -13.65 -2.59
CA PRO A 228 -17.62 -14.50 -1.67
C PRO A 228 -16.80 -15.53 -2.46
N LEU A 229 -15.56 -15.21 -2.80
CA LEU A 229 -14.67 -16.10 -3.53
C LEU A 229 -14.08 -17.20 -2.64
N GLY A 230 -14.00 -16.97 -1.33
CA GLY A 230 -13.52 -17.96 -0.38
C GLY A 230 -14.32 -19.27 -0.43
N ASP A 231 -15.64 -19.18 -0.64
CA ASP A 231 -16.52 -20.34 -0.74
C ASP A 231 -16.38 -21.10 -2.08
N VAL A 232 -15.99 -20.42 -3.14
CA VAL A 232 -15.87 -20.99 -4.50
C VAL A 232 -14.44 -21.35 -4.89
N LEU A 233 -13.46 -20.99 -4.09
CA LEU A 233 -12.03 -21.27 -4.27
C LEU A 233 -11.41 -21.86 -2.99
N PRO A 234 -12.01 -22.90 -2.36
CA PRO A 234 -11.50 -23.45 -1.12
C PRO A 234 -10.26 -24.34 -1.29
N GLU A 235 -10.01 -24.80 -2.52
CA GLU A 235 -8.98 -25.77 -2.81
C GLU A 235 -7.57 -25.13 -2.73
N ASP A 236 -6.57 -25.97 -2.52
CA ASP A 236 -5.16 -25.59 -2.51
C ASP A 236 -4.88 -24.44 -1.53
N ASP A 237 -5.26 -24.65 -0.25
CA ASP A 237 -4.96 -23.73 0.86
C ASP A 237 -3.91 -24.35 1.81
N PRO A 238 -2.59 -24.17 1.53
CA PRO A 238 -1.53 -24.73 2.38
C PRO A 238 -1.52 -24.19 3.79
N LEU A 239 -2.14 -23.01 4.03
CA LEU A 239 -2.23 -22.43 5.36
C LEU A 239 -3.26 -23.12 6.26
N SER A 240 -4.19 -23.87 5.70
CA SER A 240 -5.20 -24.61 6.47
C SER A 240 -4.58 -25.62 7.45
N GLU A 241 -3.41 -26.15 7.13
CA GLU A 241 -2.64 -27.08 7.95
C GLU A 241 -1.50 -26.43 8.76
N TYR A 242 -1.23 -25.15 8.51
CA TYR A 242 -0.14 -24.43 9.17
C TYR A 242 -0.54 -24.01 10.57
N ARG A 243 0.03 -24.71 11.58
CA ARG A 243 -0.36 -24.54 13.00
C ARG A 243 0.42 -23.44 13.74
N ALA A 244 1.47 -22.87 13.14
CA ALA A 244 2.29 -21.86 13.80
C ALA A 244 1.61 -20.48 13.90
N ALA A 245 0.53 -20.26 13.13
CA ALA A 245 -0.26 -19.04 13.20
C ALA A 245 -1.77 -19.36 13.09
N PRO A 246 -2.64 -18.62 13.80
CA PRO A 246 -4.09 -18.79 13.65
C PRO A 246 -4.57 -18.40 12.24
N PRO A 247 -5.69 -18.98 11.76
CA PRO A 247 -6.28 -18.58 10.49
C PRO A 247 -6.56 -17.07 10.44
N GLY A 248 -6.14 -16.40 9.34
CA GLY A 248 -6.28 -14.96 9.18
C GLY A 248 -5.21 -14.12 9.89
N ALA A 249 -4.25 -14.76 10.57
CA ALA A 249 -3.07 -14.08 11.06
C ALA A 249 -2.29 -13.46 9.89
N GLY A 250 -1.71 -12.30 10.14
CA GLY A 250 -0.95 -11.59 9.12
C GLY A 250 -0.70 -10.16 9.51
N SER A 251 -0.72 -9.29 8.55
CA SER A 251 -0.62 -7.83 8.71
C SER A 251 -0.92 -7.13 7.39
N VAL A 252 -1.31 -5.87 7.45
CA VAL A 252 -1.39 -5.03 6.26
C VAL A 252 -0.92 -3.62 6.57
N ILE A 253 0.00 -3.14 5.75
CA ILE A 253 0.36 -1.74 5.76
C ILE A 253 -0.32 -1.07 4.57
N ALA A 254 -0.99 0.06 4.84
CA ALA A 254 -1.53 0.92 3.78
C ALA A 254 -0.98 2.34 3.91
N ILE A 255 -0.49 2.85 2.78
CA ILE A 255 -0.06 4.24 2.63
C ILE A 255 -1.06 4.93 1.71
N VAL A 256 -1.68 5.98 2.20
CA VAL A 256 -2.63 6.82 1.47
C VAL A 256 -1.99 8.17 1.22
N LEU A 257 -1.87 8.58 -0.03
CA LEU A 257 -1.35 9.89 -0.40
C LEU A 257 -2.40 10.65 -1.21
N THR A 258 -2.45 11.98 -1.03
CA THR A 258 -3.32 12.85 -1.81
C THR A 258 -2.70 14.23 -1.99
N ASP A 259 -2.92 14.85 -3.14
CA ASP A 259 -2.60 16.25 -3.41
C ASP A 259 -3.70 17.22 -2.94
N ALA A 260 -4.80 16.72 -2.38
CA ALA A 260 -5.80 17.56 -1.74
C ALA A 260 -5.22 18.20 -0.46
N PRO A 261 -5.48 19.50 -0.22
CA PRO A 261 -5.00 20.18 0.96
C PRO A 261 -5.80 19.72 2.19
N LEU A 262 -5.14 18.97 3.06
CA LEU A 262 -5.73 18.40 4.27
C LEU A 262 -4.93 18.78 5.51
N LEU A 263 -5.65 18.94 6.62
CA LEU A 263 -5.05 19.04 7.94
C LEU A 263 -4.70 17.65 8.51
N PRO A 264 -3.80 17.55 9.48
CA PRO A 264 -3.38 16.28 10.08
C PRO A 264 -4.55 15.38 10.54
N HIS A 265 -5.54 15.96 11.24
CA HIS A 265 -6.71 15.17 11.69
C HIS A 265 -7.61 14.71 10.53
N GLN A 266 -7.61 15.41 9.39
CA GLN A 266 -8.29 14.97 8.18
C GLN A 266 -7.50 13.80 7.54
N CYS A 267 -6.17 13.83 7.57
CA CYS A 267 -5.34 12.69 7.18
C CYS A 267 -5.60 11.47 8.07
N THR A 268 -5.68 11.65 9.41
CA THR A 268 -6.08 10.56 10.32
C THR A 268 -7.46 9.99 9.96
N ALA A 269 -8.40 10.85 9.59
CA ALA A 269 -9.73 10.41 9.16
C ALA A 269 -9.69 9.61 7.83
N LEU A 270 -8.81 9.97 6.88
CA LEU A 270 -8.55 9.19 5.68
C LEU A 270 -7.93 7.82 6.03
N ALA A 271 -6.90 7.79 6.89
CA ALA A 271 -6.26 6.54 7.32
C ALA A 271 -7.28 5.55 7.92
N ARG A 272 -8.20 6.03 8.74
CA ARG A 272 -9.30 5.21 9.31
C ARG A 272 -10.23 4.61 8.25
N ARG A 273 -10.35 5.19 7.06
CA ARG A 273 -11.20 4.66 5.96
C ARG A 273 -10.59 3.47 5.26
N VAL A 274 -9.29 3.25 5.39
CA VAL A 274 -8.62 2.04 4.90
C VAL A 274 -9.31 0.78 5.43
N THR A 275 -9.66 0.74 6.73
CA THR A 275 -10.41 -0.37 7.33
C THR A 275 -11.68 -0.74 6.55
N LEU A 276 -12.44 0.27 6.07
CA LEU A 276 -13.65 0.01 5.28
C LEU A 276 -13.33 -0.55 3.91
N GLY A 277 -12.21 -0.17 3.31
CA GLY A 277 -11.74 -0.74 2.05
C GLY A 277 -11.27 -2.19 2.20
N LEU A 278 -10.54 -2.49 3.27
CA LEU A 278 -10.14 -3.86 3.63
C LEU A 278 -11.35 -4.74 3.90
N ALA A 279 -12.34 -4.25 4.66
CA ALA A 279 -13.58 -4.98 4.96
C ALA A 279 -14.36 -5.39 3.68
N ARG A 280 -14.27 -4.60 2.59
CA ARG A 280 -14.86 -4.97 1.31
C ARG A 280 -14.20 -6.18 0.65
N THR A 281 -12.97 -6.50 1.04
CA THR A 281 -12.28 -7.70 0.57
C THR A 281 -12.56 -8.94 1.44
N GLY A 282 -13.39 -8.77 2.50
CA GLY A 282 -13.99 -9.84 3.29
C GLY A 282 -13.41 -10.04 4.68
N THR A 283 -12.22 -9.50 4.97
CA THR A 283 -11.60 -9.68 6.30
C THR A 283 -12.44 -9.05 7.41
N ALA A 284 -12.51 -9.75 8.54
CA ALA A 284 -13.05 -9.22 9.79
C ALA A 284 -11.98 -8.54 10.68
N GLY A 285 -10.70 -8.55 10.26
CA GLY A 285 -9.59 -8.02 11.04
C GLY A 285 -9.20 -8.94 12.19
N SER A 286 -8.46 -10.03 11.90
CA SER A 286 -7.96 -10.95 12.93
C SER A 286 -7.09 -10.19 13.94
N HIS A 287 -7.29 -10.44 15.26
CA HIS A 287 -6.55 -9.78 16.33
C HIS A 287 -5.03 -9.98 16.28
N SER A 288 -4.58 -11.03 15.60
CA SER A 288 -3.15 -11.32 15.39
C SER A 288 -2.55 -10.62 14.17
N SER A 289 -3.33 -9.85 13.42
CA SER A 289 -2.88 -9.04 12.30
C SER A 289 -2.37 -7.68 12.79
N GLY A 290 -1.27 -7.19 12.24
CA GLY A 290 -0.78 -5.81 12.44
C GLY A 290 -1.27 -4.94 11.29
N ASP A 291 -2.38 -4.21 11.50
CA ASP A 291 -3.06 -3.46 10.44
C ASP A 291 -2.87 -1.97 10.70
N LEU A 292 -1.83 -1.39 10.06
CA LEU A 292 -1.36 -0.04 10.33
C LEU A 292 -1.43 0.83 9.07
N PHE A 293 -1.98 2.04 9.22
CA PHE A 293 -2.29 2.92 8.11
C PHE A 293 -1.72 4.32 8.32
N LEU A 294 -1.05 4.85 7.31
CA LEU A 294 -0.57 6.22 7.26
C LEU A 294 -1.24 6.94 6.09
N ALA A 295 -1.80 8.12 6.33
CA ALA A 295 -2.28 8.99 5.27
C ALA A 295 -1.54 10.33 5.31
N CYS A 296 -1.13 10.84 4.14
CA CYS A 296 -0.47 12.14 4.05
C CYS A 296 -1.07 12.99 2.93
N SER A 297 -1.07 14.30 3.14
CA SER A 297 -1.36 15.29 2.12
C SER A 297 -0.06 15.88 1.58
N THR A 298 0.15 15.78 0.26
CA THR A 298 1.31 16.38 -0.42
C THR A 298 1.09 17.86 -0.75
N ALA A 299 -0.08 18.40 -0.46
CA ALA A 299 -0.36 19.83 -0.57
C ALA A 299 0.44 20.66 0.44
N ASN A 300 0.34 21.97 0.32
CA ASN A 300 1.02 22.94 1.20
C ASN A 300 2.56 22.78 1.23
N PRO A 301 3.27 22.72 0.09
CA PRO A 301 4.71 22.66 0.10
C PRO A 301 5.29 23.88 0.85
N GLY A 302 6.21 23.63 1.79
CA GLY A 302 6.77 24.64 2.67
C GLY A 302 5.77 25.23 3.67
N GLY A 303 4.57 24.66 3.85
CA GLY A 303 3.57 25.15 4.80
C GLY A 303 3.93 24.90 6.26
N PHE A 304 4.67 23.83 6.53
CA PHE A 304 5.18 23.52 7.86
C PHE A 304 6.62 23.97 8.04
N SER A 305 6.98 24.33 9.27
CA SER A 305 8.35 24.63 9.64
C SER A 305 9.21 23.36 9.60
N ARG A 306 10.41 23.47 9.07
CA ARG A 306 11.41 22.39 9.08
C ARG A 306 12.27 22.47 10.33
N TYR A 307 12.60 21.34 10.92
CA TYR A 307 13.71 21.25 11.87
C TYR A 307 15.02 21.69 11.19
N GLY A 308 15.79 22.53 11.88
CA GLY A 308 17.09 22.99 11.37
C GLY A 308 17.03 24.15 10.36
N GLN A 309 15.86 24.64 9.97
CA GLN A 309 15.81 25.91 9.21
C GLN A 309 16.25 27.08 10.10
N ARG A 310 17.18 27.88 9.60
CA ARG A 310 17.63 29.08 10.30
C ARG A 310 16.51 30.12 10.33
N GLY A 311 16.03 30.40 11.53
CA GLY A 311 15.01 31.40 11.83
C GLY A 311 13.61 30.82 11.95
N PRO A 312 12.97 30.92 13.13
CA PRO A 312 11.60 30.47 13.31
C PRO A 312 10.68 31.35 12.45
N ARG A 313 9.81 30.68 11.66
CA ARG A 313 8.62 31.38 11.19
C ARG A 313 7.75 31.66 12.42
N PRO A 314 7.14 32.84 12.52
CA PRO A 314 6.25 33.12 13.64
C PRO A 314 4.98 32.25 13.59
N TYR A 315 4.58 31.78 12.40
CA TYR A 315 3.40 30.93 12.18
C TYR A 315 3.59 30.05 10.95
N ASP A 316 3.10 28.83 11.02
CA ASP A 316 2.86 27.99 9.85
C ASP A 316 1.56 28.39 9.15
N GLN A 317 1.48 28.23 7.84
CA GLN A 317 0.30 28.58 7.04
C GLN A 317 -0.10 27.41 6.15
N LEU A 318 -1.35 26.97 6.32
CA LEU A 318 -1.93 25.85 5.59
C LEU A 318 -3.25 26.27 4.92
N THR A 319 -3.40 25.88 3.67
CA THR A 319 -4.71 25.81 3.03
C THR A 319 -5.28 24.42 3.30
N PHE A 320 -6.59 24.33 3.56
CA PHE A 320 -7.22 23.03 3.80
C PHE A 320 -8.68 23.03 3.35
N LEU A 321 -9.17 21.83 3.00
CA LEU A 321 -10.56 21.60 2.64
C LEU A 321 -11.48 21.79 3.85
N PRO A 322 -12.66 22.41 3.68
CA PRO A 322 -13.67 22.42 4.74
C PRO A 322 -14.11 20.97 5.03
N TRP A 323 -14.47 20.73 6.31
CA TRP A 323 -14.84 19.37 6.73
C TRP A 323 -16.00 18.77 5.94
N ASP A 324 -16.97 19.59 5.57
CA ASP A 324 -18.16 19.16 4.82
C ASP A 324 -17.84 18.70 3.38
N ALA A 325 -16.63 18.96 2.89
CA ALA A 325 -16.17 18.52 1.57
C ALA A 325 -15.36 17.20 1.58
N ILE A 326 -15.20 16.56 2.73
CA ILE A 326 -14.26 15.43 2.89
C ILE A 326 -14.80 14.08 2.37
N ASP A 327 -16.11 13.85 2.34
CA ASP A 327 -16.73 12.54 2.06
C ASP A 327 -16.34 11.92 0.70
N PRO A 328 -16.19 12.68 -0.39
CA PRO A 328 -15.69 12.13 -1.65
C PRO A 328 -14.26 11.52 -1.52
N PHE A 329 -13.41 12.12 -0.69
CA PHE A 329 -12.06 11.62 -0.42
C PHE A 329 -12.09 10.34 0.44
N PHE A 330 -12.99 10.24 1.40
CA PHE A 330 -13.26 9.01 2.15
C PHE A 330 -13.67 7.87 1.21
N THR A 331 -14.61 8.15 0.30
CA THR A 331 -15.06 7.19 -0.70
C THR A 331 -13.90 6.75 -1.60
N ALA A 332 -13.05 7.69 -2.01
CA ALA A 332 -11.88 7.41 -2.84
C ALA A 332 -10.87 6.48 -2.13
N VAL A 333 -10.59 6.71 -0.83
CA VAL A 333 -9.73 5.81 -0.03
C VAL A 333 -10.31 4.41 0.01
N VAL A 334 -11.60 4.26 0.32
CA VAL A 334 -12.27 2.94 0.41
C VAL A 334 -12.16 2.18 -0.91
N GLN A 335 -12.47 2.84 -2.03
CA GLN A 335 -12.44 2.24 -3.37
C GLN A 335 -11.01 1.90 -3.82
N SER A 336 -10.05 2.77 -3.54
CA SER A 336 -8.65 2.53 -3.90
C SER A 336 -8.04 1.41 -3.06
N THR A 337 -8.37 1.31 -1.78
CA THR A 337 -7.90 0.23 -0.91
C THR A 337 -8.44 -1.13 -1.36
N GLU A 338 -9.76 -1.23 -1.64
CA GLU A 338 -10.38 -2.45 -2.16
C GLU A 338 -9.69 -2.93 -3.45
N GLU A 339 -9.46 -2.00 -4.40
CA GLU A 339 -8.82 -2.33 -5.68
C GLU A 339 -7.32 -2.65 -5.52
N ALA A 340 -6.59 -1.96 -4.65
CA ALA A 340 -5.18 -2.23 -4.39
C ALA A 340 -4.95 -3.65 -3.86
N VAL A 341 -5.79 -4.11 -2.91
CA VAL A 341 -5.73 -5.50 -2.42
C VAL A 341 -6.06 -6.50 -3.53
N ALA A 342 -7.10 -6.24 -4.32
CA ALA A 342 -7.46 -7.10 -5.44
C ALA A 342 -6.34 -7.17 -6.50
N ASN A 343 -5.66 -6.06 -6.77
CA ASN A 343 -4.52 -6.01 -7.69
C ASN A 343 -3.32 -6.80 -7.15
N ALA A 344 -3.00 -6.68 -5.85
CA ALA A 344 -1.94 -7.49 -5.23
C ALA A 344 -2.18 -9.00 -5.41
N LEU A 345 -3.43 -9.45 -5.21
CA LEU A 345 -3.83 -10.83 -5.42
C LEU A 345 -3.74 -11.26 -6.89
N CYS A 346 -4.24 -10.43 -7.81
CA CYS A 346 -4.27 -10.75 -9.24
C CYS A 346 -2.86 -10.78 -9.87
N ALA A 347 -1.95 -9.93 -9.40
CA ALA A 347 -0.56 -9.91 -9.84
C ALA A 347 0.30 -10.99 -9.16
N GLY A 348 -0.18 -11.57 -8.04
CA GLY A 348 0.51 -12.63 -7.31
C GLY A 348 0.60 -13.92 -8.14
N GLU A 349 1.79 -14.51 -8.19
CA GLU A 349 2.05 -15.81 -8.83
C GLU A 349 2.46 -16.81 -7.77
N GLU A 350 2.25 -18.11 -8.06
CA GLU A 350 2.71 -19.16 -7.16
C GLU A 350 4.17 -18.97 -6.75
N MET A 351 4.46 -19.17 -5.48
CA MET A 351 5.81 -19.04 -4.95
C MET A 351 6.13 -20.17 -3.97
N THR A 352 7.31 -20.74 -4.14
CA THR A 352 7.93 -21.66 -3.18
C THR A 352 9.12 -20.97 -2.54
N GLY A 353 9.28 -21.14 -1.22
CA GLY A 353 10.35 -20.51 -0.45
C GLY A 353 10.85 -21.38 0.70
N TYR A 354 11.11 -20.77 1.84
CA TYR A 354 11.70 -21.36 3.02
C TYR A 354 11.05 -22.68 3.42
N ARG A 355 11.88 -23.71 3.69
CA ARG A 355 11.46 -25.08 4.02
C ARG A 355 10.58 -25.77 2.99
N GLY A 356 10.62 -25.32 1.72
CA GLY A 356 9.77 -25.83 0.68
C GLY A 356 8.31 -25.39 0.79
N HIS A 357 7.97 -24.44 1.65
CA HIS A 357 6.65 -23.90 1.77
C HIS A 357 6.23 -23.28 0.44
N ARG A 358 5.04 -23.60 0.00
CA ARG A 358 4.46 -23.14 -1.28
C ARG A 358 3.16 -22.39 -1.01
N ILE A 359 2.94 -21.33 -1.75
CA ILE A 359 1.66 -20.60 -1.79
C ILE A 359 1.21 -20.47 -3.24
N PRO A 360 -0.03 -20.87 -3.58
CA PRO A 360 -0.56 -20.72 -4.93
C PRO A 360 -0.87 -19.25 -5.26
N GLY A 361 -0.84 -18.91 -6.53
CA GLY A 361 -1.44 -17.69 -7.06
C GLY A 361 -2.97 -17.79 -7.09
N LEU A 362 -3.64 -16.63 -7.14
CA LEU A 362 -5.09 -16.60 -7.35
C LEU A 362 -5.44 -17.27 -8.70
N PRO A 363 -6.42 -18.21 -8.75
CA PRO A 363 -6.81 -18.89 -10.00
C PRO A 363 -7.57 -17.93 -10.93
N ARG A 364 -6.83 -17.11 -11.67
CA ARG A 364 -7.28 -15.96 -12.46
C ARG A 364 -8.38 -16.32 -13.47
N ASP A 365 -8.25 -17.46 -14.14
CA ASP A 365 -9.23 -17.90 -15.15
C ASP A 365 -10.60 -18.20 -14.53
N ARG A 366 -10.61 -18.84 -13.34
CA ARG A 366 -11.85 -19.08 -12.58
C ARG A 366 -12.47 -17.78 -12.13
N VAL A 367 -11.66 -16.85 -11.61
CA VAL A 367 -12.15 -15.51 -11.19
C VAL A 367 -12.73 -14.77 -12.40
N ALA A 368 -12.02 -14.72 -13.53
CA ALA A 368 -12.52 -14.06 -14.74
C ALA A 368 -13.83 -14.69 -15.26
N ALA A 369 -13.97 -16.02 -15.20
CA ALA A 369 -15.20 -16.71 -15.60
C ALA A 369 -16.38 -16.29 -14.72
N LEU A 370 -16.17 -16.17 -13.40
CA LEU A 370 -17.22 -15.73 -12.45
C LEU A 370 -17.72 -14.31 -12.76
N PHE A 371 -16.81 -13.39 -13.13
CA PHE A 371 -17.20 -12.00 -13.43
C PHE A 371 -17.83 -11.86 -14.84
N ARG A 372 -17.40 -12.62 -15.85
CA ARG A 372 -18.03 -12.66 -17.18
C ARG A 372 -19.46 -13.17 -17.13
N ALA A 373 -19.73 -14.26 -16.45
CA ALA A 373 -21.08 -14.82 -16.31
C ALA A 373 -22.08 -13.82 -15.70
N ARG A 374 -21.62 -12.93 -14.81
CA ARG A 374 -22.47 -11.86 -14.25
C ARG A 374 -22.84 -10.81 -15.29
N ALA A 375 -21.88 -10.40 -16.12
CA ALA A 375 -22.13 -9.37 -17.15
C ALA A 375 -23.19 -9.84 -18.15
N GLU A 376 -23.15 -11.12 -18.55
CA GLU A 376 -24.14 -11.75 -19.42
C GLU A 376 -25.51 -11.90 -18.76
N GLY A 377 -25.55 -12.36 -17.50
CA GLY A 377 -26.80 -12.50 -16.74
C GLY A 377 -27.47 -11.16 -16.40
N ALA A 378 -26.70 -10.08 -16.24
CA ALA A 378 -27.24 -8.75 -16.05
C ALA A 378 -27.84 -8.18 -17.35
N ARG A 379 -27.22 -8.41 -18.49
CA ARG A 379 -27.76 -8.01 -19.81
C ARG A 379 -29.08 -8.70 -20.11
N ARG A 380 -29.19 -10.02 -19.87
CA ARG A 380 -30.43 -10.79 -20.09
C ARG A 380 -31.61 -10.42 -19.17
N ARG A 381 -31.40 -9.63 -18.12
CA ARG A 381 -32.48 -9.14 -17.24
C ARG A 381 -32.95 -7.73 -17.61
N LEU A 382 -32.24 -7.05 -18.48
CA LEU A 382 -32.57 -5.72 -18.96
C LEU A 382 -33.23 -5.77 -20.36
N ASP A 383 -33.11 -6.92 -21.03
CA ASP A 383 -33.85 -7.28 -22.27
C ASP A 383 -35.15 -8.03 -21.89
#